data_b6776eda398f024a58cfe48fccda7d8b
#
_entry.id   b6776eda398f024a58cfe48fccda7d8b
#
_cell.length_a   1.000
_cell.length_b   1.000
_cell.length_c   1.000
_cell.angle_alpha   90.00
_cell.angle_beta   90.00
_cell.angle_gamma   90.00
#
_symmetry.space_group_name_H-M   'P 1'
#
loop_
_entity.id
_entity.type
_entity.pdbx_description
1 polymer ?
#
loop_
_entity_poly.entity_id
_entity_poly.type
_entity_poly.pdbx_seq_one_letter_code
_entity_poly.pdbx_strand_id
1 'polypeptide(L)'
;ASNPGLQRALYAIRIGLRSEGVREWNYSVGLHVPGGMNDRELLAAADLACKAQVWDRCINTSERTREAIDWKQRFPMPFHDAVIAKANSIGLDPAYVYGLIRQESRFIMDARSHVGASGLMQVMPATAKWTARKIGMTDFQPQMINDRDVNITIGTSYLKLALDDFEGSMAMAAAGYNAGPGRPRNWRNGPVLEGAIWAENVPFTETRDYVKKVLSNTTNYAAMITGRPQSLKARLGTVGPKVTTAEYNPDLP
;
A
#
# COMPACT_ATOMS: atom_id res chain seq x y z
N ALA A 1 -17.09 23.03 12.64
CA ALA A 1 -17.22 21.88 13.47
C ALA A 1 -18.32 20.92 13.06
N SER A 2 -19.54 21.31 12.69
CA SER A 2 -20.61 20.36 12.37
C SER A 2 -21.07 20.50 10.92
N ASN A 3 -20.46 19.72 10.02
CA ASN A 3 -20.99 19.54 8.68
C ASN A 3 -21.91 18.32 8.68
N PRO A 4 -23.24 18.50 8.51
CA PRO A 4 -24.17 17.36 8.56
C PRO A 4 -23.91 16.31 7.49
N GLY A 5 -23.48 16.72 6.31
CA GLY A 5 -23.13 15.81 5.21
C GLY A 5 -21.96 14.89 5.56
N LEU A 6 -20.89 15.44 6.15
CA LEU A 6 -19.75 14.63 6.61
C LEU A 6 -20.16 13.66 7.71
N GLN A 7 -20.99 14.06 8.65
CA GLN A 7 -21.48 13.20 9.72
C GLN A 7 -22.35 12.06 9.16
N ARG A 8 -23.25 12.35 8.23
CA ARG A 8 -24.05 11.31 7.57
C ARG A 8 -23.17 10.33 6.80
N ALA A 9 -22.16 10.83 6.11
CA ALA A 9 -21.21 10.00 5.37
C ALA A 9 -20.46 9.02 6.28
N LEU A 10 -19.91 9.51 7.38
CA LEU A 10 -19.20 8.67 8.36
C LEU A 10 -20.13 7.66 9.03
N TYR A 11 -21.34 8.07 9.34
CA TYR A 11 -22.34 7.15 9.91
C TYR A 11 -22.69 6.03 8.90
N ALA A 12 -22.94 6.38 7.63
CA ALA A 12 -23.25 5.40 6.61
C ALA A 12 -22.11 4.38 6.43
N ILE A 13 -20.87 4.84 6.38
CA ILE A 13 -19.69 3.96 6.29
C ILE A 13 -19.63 3.03 7.52
N ARG A 14 -19.87 3.56 8.71
CA ARG A 14 -19.82 2.79 9.95
C ARG A 14 -20.87 1.67 10.01
N ILE A 15 -22.03 1.87 9.44
CA ILE A 15 -23.09 0.84 9.40
C ILE A 15 -23.02 -0.08 8.18
N GLY A 16 -21.95 0.00 7.40
CA GLY A 16 -21.72 -0.88 6.25
C GLY A 16 -22.23 -0.35 4.90
N LEU A 17 -22.77 0.86 4.84
CA LEU A 17 -23.23 1.52 3.61
C LEU A 17 -22.08 2.34 3.00
N ARG A 18 -20.99 1.65 2.67
CA ARG A 18 -19.76 2.32 2.26
C ARG A 18 -19.93 3.14 0.98
N SER A 19 -20.54 2.57 -0.06
CA SER A 19 -20.71 3.27 -1.33
C SER A 19 -21.52 4.56 -1.18
N GLU A 20 -22.58 4.51 -0.42
CA GLU A 20 -23.44 5.65 -0.13
C GLU A 20 -22.68 6.69 0.69
N GLY A 21 -21.98 6.24 1.71
CA GLY A 21 -21.19 7.13 2.58
C GLY A 21 -20.06 7.83 1.82
N VAL A 22 -19.35 7.13 0.95
CA VAL A 22 -18.29 7.73 0.13
C VAL A 22 -18.86 8.78 -0.85
N ARG A 23 -20.01 8.52 -1.46
CA ARG A 23 -20.67 9.50 -2.32
C ARG A 23 -21.07 10.75 -1.55
N GLU A 24 -21.69 10.59 -0.39
CA GLU A 24 -22.08 11.71 0.48
C GLU A 24 -20.86 12.52 0.94
N TRP A 25 -19.76 11.83 1.29
CA TRP A 25 -18.51 12.47 1.67
C TRP A 25 -17.95 13.31 0.51
N ASN A 26 -17.82 12.72 -0.66
CA ASN A 26 -17.27 13.39 -1.84
C ASN A 26 -18.10 14.61 -2.26
N TYR A 27 -19.42 14.50 -2.16
CA TYR A 27 -20.32 15.63 -2.39
C TYR A 27 -20.09 16.73 -1.34
N SER A 28 -20.00 16.38 -0.07
CA SER A 28 -19.86 17.33 1.03
C SER A 28 -18.52 18.09 1.02
N VAL A 29 -17.44 17.45 0.56
CA VAL A 29 -16.12 18.10 0.41
C VAL A 29 -15.97 18.83 -0.93
N GLY A 30 -16.99 18.82 -1.77
CA GLY A 30 -16.97 19.50 -3.07
C GLY A 30 -16.01 18.86 -4.07
N LEU A 31 -15.87 17.54 -4.08
CA LEU A 31 -15.05 16.83 -5.06
C LEU A 31 -15.60 17.09 -6.48
N HIS A 32 -14.73 17.49 -7.39
CA HIS A 32 -15.05 17.85 -8.78
C HIS A 32 -15.94 19.08 -8.96
N VAL A 33 -16.15 19.88 -7.91
CA VAL A 33 -16.92 21.13 -7.98
C VAL A 33 -15.97 22.32 -7.92
N PRO A 34 -16.01 23.24 -8.90
CA PRO A 34 -15.25 24.47 -8.81
C PRO A 34 -15.64 25.26 -7.55
N GLY A 35 -14.64 25.75 -6.79
CA GLY A 35 -14.90 26.49 -5.55
C GLY A 35 -15.29 25.61 -4.37
N GLY A 36 -14.97 24.30 -4.39
CA GLY A 36 -15.14 23.41 -3.25
C GLY A 36 -14.34 23.85 -2.02
N MET A 37 -14.19 22.98 -1.03
CA MET A 37 -13.50 23.30 0.22
C MET A 37 -12.08 23.85 -0.01
N ASN A 38 -11.70 24.87 0.75
CA ASN A 38 -10.33 25.36 0.81
C ASN A 38 -9.44 24.43 1.65
N ASP A 39 -8.13 24.69 1.70
CA ASP A 39 -7.17 23.82 2.41
C ASP A 39 -7.54 23.63 3.87
N ARG A 40 -7.93 24.69 4.58
CA ARG A 40 -8.30 24.62 6.00
C ARG A 40 -9.52 23.72 6.20
N GLU A 41 -10.52 23.85 5.37
CA GLU A 41 -11.74 23.03 5.41
C GLU A 41 -11.44 21.57 5.04
N LEU A 42 -10.60 21.34 4.04
CA LEU A 42 -10.16 19.99 3.66
C LEU A 42 -9.41 19.30 4.78
N LEU A 43 -8.47 19.99 5.46
CA LEU A 43 -7.75 19.42 6.58
C LEU A 43 -8.66 19.12 7.77
N ALA A 44 -9.64 19.97 8.03
CA ALA A 44 -10.63 19.72 9.08
C ALA A 44 -11.53 18.51 8.74
N ALA A 45 -11.96 18.38 7.49
CA ALA A 45 -12.72 17.22 7.04
C ALA A 45 -11.89 15.94 7.12
N ALA A 46 -10.64 15.99 6.65
CA ALA A 46 -9.71 14.85 6.74
C ALA A 46 -9.48 14.42 8.20
N ASP A 47 -9.35 15.37 9.12
CA ASP A 47 -9.21 15.07 10.55
C ASP A 47 -10.42 14.29 11.10
N LEU A 48 -11.64 14.68 10.72
CA LEU A 48 -12.84 13.92 11.08
C LEU A 48 -12.78 12.49 10.58
N ALA A 49 -12.39 12.28 9.34
CA ALA A 49 -12.27 10.96 8.74
C ALA A 49 -11.19 10.12 9.46
N CYS A 50 -10.02 10.68 9.73
CA CYS A 50 -8.95 10.00 10.44
C CYS A 50 -9.37 9.62 11.88
N LYS A 51 -10.03 10.50 12.59
CA LYS A 51 -10.56 10.23 13.94
C LYS A 51 -11.63 9.13 13.93
N ALA A 52 -12.43 9.05 12.88
CA ALA A 52 -13.41 7.99 12.68
C ALA A 52 -12.78 6.71 12.08
N GLN A 53 -11.47 6.68 11.87
CA GLN A 53 -10.74 5.56 11.26
C GLN A 53 -11.21 5.21 9.85
N VAL A 54 -11.71 6.19 9.12
CA VAL A 54 -12.03 6.07 7.70
C VAL A 54 -10.83 6.61 6.91
N TRP A 55 -9.78 5.82 6.89
CA TRP A 55 -8.44 6.22 6.45
C TRP A 55 -8.37 6.66 5.00
N ASP A 56 -9.06 5.97 4.11
CA ASP A 56 -9.09 6.32 2.69
C ASP A 56 -9.70 7.71 2.46
N ARG A 57 -10.73 8.09 3.23
CA ARG A 57 -11.31 9.44 3.11
C ARG A 57 -10.39 10.49 3.72
N CYS A 58 -9.68 10.15 4.79
CA CYS A 58 -8.65 11.03 5.35
C CYS A 58 -7.53 11.30 4.32
N ILE A 59 -6.99 10.26 3.71
CA ILE A 59 -5.94 10.38 2.69
C ILE A 59 -6.44 11.16 1.48
N ASN A 60 -7.54 10.73 0.89
CA ASN A 60 -8.06 11.31 -0.35
C ASN A 60 -8.43 12.79 -0.19
N THR A 61 -8.94 13.16 0.97
CA THR A 61 -9.32 14.54 1.26
C THR A 61 -8.09 15.42 1.51
N SER A 62 -7.15 14.94 2.34
CA SER A 62 -5.94 15.70 2.67
C SER A 62 -5.01 15.89 1.47
N GLU A 63 -5.00 14.94 0.52
CA GLU A 63 -4.20 15.06 -0.71
C GLU A 63 -4.64 16.21 -1.62
N ARG A 64 -5.84 16.73 -1.46
CA ARG A 64 -6.37 17.84 -2.27
C ARG A 64 -5.85 19.20 -1.85
N THR A 65 -5.23 19.32 -0.68
CA THR A 65 -4.66 20.59 -0.23
C THR A 65 -3.45 20.97 -1.09
N ARG A 66 -3.27 22.28 -1.32
CA ARG A 66 -2.21 22.81 -2.20
C ARG A 66 -1.09 23.48 -1.45
N GLU A 67 -1.42 24.31 -0.46
CA GLU A 67 -0.45 25.12 0.29
C GLU A 67 -0.18 24.56 1.67
N ALA A 68 -1.21 24.05 2.37
CA ALA A 68 -1.09 23.46 3.69
C ALA A 68 -1.09 21.94 3.59
N ILE A 69 -0.01 21.31 4.01
CA ILE A 69 0.16 19.85 3.95
C ILE A 69 0.20 19.28 5.35
N ASP A 70 -0.68 18.33 5.63
CA ASP A 70 -0.62 17.49 6.84
C ASP A 70 -0.13 16.10 6.46
N TRP A 71 1.11 15.80 6.78
CA TRP A 71 1.74 14.53 6.44
C TRP A 71 1.10 13.35 7.17
N LYS A 72 0.65 13.54 8.41
CA LYS A 72 0.00 12.47 9.18
C LYS A 72 -1.35 12.07 8.58
N GLN A 73 -2.06 13.01 8.00
CA GLN A 73 -3.31 12.72 7.29
C GLN A 73 -3.08 12.06 5.93
N ARG A 74 -2.06 12.49 5.20
CA ARG A 74 -1.70 11.90 3.91
C ARG A 74 -1.08 10.51 4.04
N PHE A 75 -0.34 10.28 5.12
CA PHE A 75 0.38 9.03 5.39
C PHE A 75 0.06 8.54 6.81
N PRO A 76 -1.20 8.17 7.08
CA PRO A 76 -1.56 7.63 8.40
C PRO A 76 -0.89 6.27 8.60
N MET A 77 -0.64 5.94 9.86
CA MET A 77 -0.03 4.67 10.27
C MET A 77 -0.97 3.89 11.19
N PRO A 78 -2.14 3.46 10.71
CA PRO A 78 -3.04 2.64 11.50
C PRO A 78 -2.44 1.28 11.78
N PHE A 79 -2.92 0.62 12.84
CA PHE A 79 -2.45 -0.70 13.25
C PHE A 79 -0.95 -0.73 13.52
N HIS A 80 -0.41 0.36 14.06
CA HIS A 80 1.01 0.60 14.18
C HIS A 80 1.76 -0.56 14.84
N ASP A 81 1.30 -1.02 15.98
CA ASP A 81 1.99 -2.07 16.73
C ASP A 81 2.02 -3.39 15.95
N ALA A 82 0.92 -3.77 15.32
CA ALA A 82 0.82 -5.00 14.53
C ALA A 82 1.75 -4.96 13.31
N VAL A 83 1.76 -3.84 12.58
CA VAL A 83 2.61 -3.67 11.38
C VAL A 83 4.10 -3.66 11.76
N ILE A 84 4.47 -2.85 12.75
CA ILE A 84 5.87 -2.74 13.20
C ILE A 84 6.38 -4.07 13.74
N ALA A 85 5.62 -4.73 14.61
CA ALA A 85 6.02 -6.00 15.18
C ALA A 85 6.22 -7.09 14.11
N LYS A 86 5.28 -7.19 13.16
CA LYS A 86 5.39 -8.18 12.09
C LYS A 86 6.57 -7.89 11.16
N ALA A 87 6.72 -6.65 10.72
CA ALA A 87 7.82 -6.26 9.83
C ALA A 87 9.18 -6.52 10.48
N ASN A 88 9.36 -6.10 11.74
CA ASN A 88 10.60 -6.32 12.48
C ASN A 88 10.90 -7.79 12.70
N SER A 89 9.88 -8.63 12.95
CA SER A 89 10.04 -10.06 13.20
C SER A 89 10.65 -10.82 12.02
N ILE A 90 10.50 -10.31 10.81
CA ILE A 90 11.01 -10.94 9.58
C ILE A 90 12.08 -10.11 8.87
N GLY A 91 12.56 -9.04 9.49
CA GLY A 91 13.60 -8.18 8.91
C GLY A 91 13.16 -7.39 7.70
N LEU A 92 11.90 -6.96 7.65
CA LEU A 92 11.36 -6.11 6.59
C LEU A 92 11.17 -4.69 7.10
N ASP A 93 11.48 -3.69 6.26
CA ASP A 93 11.28 -2.28 6.61
C ASP A 93 9.77 -1.99 6.77
N PRO A 94 9.33 -1.53 7.95
CA PRO A 94 7.93 -1.18 8.17
C PRO A 94 7.41 -0.11 7.21
N ALA A 95 8.26 0.81 6.77
CA ALA A 95 7.89 1.83 5.79
C ALA A 95 7.47 1.21 4.45
N TYR A 96 8.11 0.12 4.06
CA TYR A 96 7.77 -0.60 2.83
C TYR A 96 6.39 -1.26 2.94
N VAL A 97 6.10 -1.86 4.09
CA VAL A 97 4.77 -2.44 4.37
C VAL A 97 3.69 -1.36 4.30
N TYR A 98 3.88 -0.24 4.97
CA TYR A 98 2.93 0.87 4.94
C TYR A 98 2.76 1.46 3.53
N GLY A 99 3.85 1.62 2.81
CA GLY A 99 3.82 2.13 1.44
C GLY A 99 2.98 1.26 0.52
N LEU A 100 3.10 -0.05 0.66
CA LEU A 100 2.34 -1.02 -0.10
C LEU A 100 0.85 -1.02 0.32
N ILE A 101 0.55 -1.08 1.60
CA ILE A 101 -0.84 -1.07 2.09
C ILE A 101 -1.57 0.19 1.61
N ARG A 102 -0.92 1.35 1.70
CA ARG A 102 -1.51 2.61 1.23
C ARG A 102 -1.86 2.55 -0.26
N GLN A 103 -1.00 1.97 -1.07
CA GLN A 103 -1.25 1.82 -2.50
C GLN A 103 -2.33 0.78 -2.78
N GLU A 104 -2.33 -0.34 -2.06
CA GLU A 104 -3.25 -1.44 -2.31
C GLU A 104 -4.68 -1.15 -1.88
N SER A 105 -4.89 -0.58 -0.72
CA SER A 105 -6.23 -0.47 -0.13
C SER A 105 -6.55 0.87 0.50
N ARG A 106 -5.56 1.73 0.70
CA ARG A 106 -5.70 2.93 1.55
C ARG A 106 -6.32 2.60 2.91
N PHE A 107 -5.93 1.43 3.45
CA PHE A 107 -6.36 0.93 4.77
C PHE A 107 -7.85 0.55 4.87
N ILE A 108 -8.51 0.25 3.76
CA ILE A 108 -9.84 -0.35 3.76
C ILE A 108 -9.68 -1.85 4.06
N MET A 109 -10.10 -2.28 5.25
CA MET A 109 -9.85 -3.65 5.73
C MET A 109 -10.59 -4.72 4.92
N ASP A 110 -11.74 -4.40 4.37
CA ASP A 110 -12.57 -5.30 3.56
C ASP A 110 -12.49 -4.99 2.06
N ALA A 111 -11.44 -4.28 1.64
CA ALA A 111 -11.19 -4.00 0.22
C ALA A 111 -11.11 -5.28 -0.57
N ARG A 112 -11.80 -5.32 -1.69
CA ARG A 112 -11.80 -6.47 -2.60
C ARG A 112 -11.75 -6.01 -4.04
N SER A 113 -10.77 -6.52 -4.79
CA SER A 113 -10.69 -6.25 -6.21
C SER A 113 -11.66 -7.14 -7.00
N HIS A 114 -11.96 -6.74 -8.22
CA HIS A 114 -12.82 -7.54 -9.12
C HIS A 114 -12.16 -8.87 -9.53
N VAL A 115 -10.85 -9.02 -9.36
CA VAL A 115 -10.12 -10.27 -9.62
C VAL A 115 -9.92 -11.12 -8.37
N GLY A 116 -10.43 -10.69 -7.21
CA GLY A 116 -10.45 -11.48 -5.98
C GLY A 116 -9.33 -11.20 -4.98
N ALA A 117 -8.51 -10.18 -5.20
CA ALA A 117 -7.56 -9.74 -4.17
C ALA A 117 -8.31 -9.18 -2.95
N SER A 118 -7.86 -9.50 -1.76
CA SER A 118 -8.61 -9.22 -0.53
C SER A 118 -7.78 -8.53 0.55
N GLY A 119 -8.43 -7.62 1.25
CA GLY A 119 -7.97 -7.01 2.49
C GLY A 119 -6.95 -5.90 2.31
N LEU A 120 -6.32 -5.51 3.41
CA LEU A 120 -5.36 -4.39 3.47
C LEU A 120 -4.24 -4.49 2.45
N MET A 121 -3.69 -5.67 2.26
CA MET A 121 -2.57 -5.91 1.37
C MET A 121 -2.98 -6.54 0.02
N GLN A 122 -4.28 -6.65 -0.24
CA GLN A 122 -4.82 -7.15 -1.52
C GLN A 122 -4.17 -8.45 -1.98
N VAL A 123 -4.27 -9.48 -1.13
CA VAL A 123 -3.67 -10.79 -1.36
C VAL A 123 -4.62 -11.67 -2.18
N MET A 124 -4.09 -12.26 -3.25
CA MET A 124 -4.84 -13.22 -4.07
C MET A 124 -5.02 -14.54 -3.33
N PRO A 125 -6.13 -15.28 -3.53
CA PRO A 125 -6.40 -16.53 -2.81
C PRO A 125 -5.28 -17.57 -2.94
N ALA A 126 -4.74 -17.78 -4.13
CA ALA A 126 -3.65 -18.74 -4.36
C ALA A 126 -2.37 -18.32 -3.64
N THR A 127 -2.04 -17.02 -3.67
CA THR A 127 -0.88 -16.45 -2.98
C THR A 127 -1.03 -16.61 -1.45
N ALA A 128 -2.22 -16.35 -0.93
CA ALA A 128 -2.50 -16.52 0.50
C ALA A 128 -2.29 -17.96 0.95
N LYS A 129 -2.82 -18.92 0.21
CA LYS A 129 -2.68 -20.35 0.51
C LYS A 129 -1.22 -20.81 0.45
N TRP A 130 -0.52 -20.40 -0.60
CA TRP A 130 0.90 -20.72 -0.76
C TRP A 130 1.74 -20.13 0.38
N THR A 131 1.56 -18.84 0.68
CA THR A 131 2.31 -18.16 1.72
C THR A 131 2.03 -18.74 3.10
N ALA A 132 0.75 -19.02 3.42
CA ALA A 132 0.38 -19.65 4.69
C ALA A 132 1.13 -20.97 4.91
N ARG A 133 1.21 -21.80 3.90
CA ARG A 133 2.00 -23.05 3.97
C ARG A 133 3.50 -22.77 4.19
N LYS A 134 4.03 -21.79 3.48
CA LYS A 134 5.47 -21.45 3.55
C LYS A 134 5.89 -20.96 4.93
N ILE A 135 5.02 -20.24 5.64
CA ILE A 135 5.29 -19.71 6.97
C ILE A 135 4.79 -20.60 8.11
N GLY A 136 4.30 -21.81 7.79
CA GLY A 136 3.86 -22.78 8.79
C GLY A 136 2.49 -22.49 9.41
N MET A 137 1.65 -21.73 8.73
CA MET A 137 0.29 -21.38 9.15
C MET A 137 -0.68 -22.51 8.73
N THR A 138 -0.61 -23.65 9.43
CA THR A 138 -1.30 -24.89 9.05
C THR A 138 -2.81 -24.87 9.24
N ASP A 139 -3.30 -23.97 10.08
CA ASP A 139 -4.72 -23.78 10.37
C ASP A 139 -5.40 -22.75 9.46
N PHE A 140 -4.67 -22.20 8.48
CA PHE A 140 -5.21 -21.19 7.58
C PHE A 140 -6.37 -21.74 6.74
N GLN A 141 -7.46 -20.95 6.72
CA GLN A 141 -8.61 -21.15 5.84
C GLN A 141 -8.80 -19.92 4.94
N PRO A 142 -9.27 -20.06 3.70
CA PRO A 142 -9.38 -18.94 2.75
C PRO A 142 -10.13 -17.72 3.29
N GLN A 143 -11.20 -17.92 4.05
CA GLN A 143 -11.99 -16.83 4.63
C GLN A 143 -11.23 -16.01 5.67
N MET A 144 -10.17 -16.57 6.28
CA MET A 144 -9.35 -15.87 7.27
C MET A 144 -8.56 -14.70 6.67
N ILE A 145 -8.42 -14.65 5.35
CA ILE A 145 -7.67 -13.56 4.68
C ILE A 145 -8.29 -12.17 4.92
N ASN A 146 -9.56 -12.11 5.29
CA ASN A 146 -10.24 -10.86 5.61
C ASN A 146 -9.96 -10.38 7.05
N ASP A 147 -9.40 -11.24 7.90
CA ASP A 147 -8.93 -10.83 9.22
C ASP A 147 -7.72 -9.91 9.06
N ARG A 148 -7.69 -8.82 9.81
CA ARG A 148 -6.64 -7.80 9.73
C ARG A 148 -5.24 -8.40 9.96
N ASP A 149 -5.08 -9.13 11.05
CA ASP A 149 -3.77 -9.61 11.46
C ASP A 149 -3.30 -10.75 10.56
N VAL A 150 -4.19 -11.60 10.09
CA VAL A 150 -3.91 -12.65 9.10
C VAL A 150 -3.49 -12.02 7.78
N ASN A 151 -4.19 -11.01 7.31
CA ASN A 151 -3.87 -10.32 6.05
C ASN A 151 -2.48 -9.66 6.12
N ILE A 152 -2.20 -8.93 7.20
CA ILE A 152 -0.88 -8.31 7.42
C ILE A 152 0.21 -9.38 7.49
N THR A 153 -0.02 -10.46 8.21
CA THR A 153 0.96 -11.56 8.36
C THR A 153 1.29 -12.19 7.01
N ILE A 154 0.28 -12.56 6.24
CA ILE A 154 0.46 -13.22 4.94
C ILE A 154 1.04 -12.25 3.90
N GLY A 155 0.47 -11.06 3.78
CA GLY A 155 0.94 -10.08 2.80
C GLY A 155 2.37 -9.62 3.05
N THR A 156 2.72 -9.36 4.30
CA THR A 156 4.07 -8.96 4.70
C THR A 156 5.08 -10.10 4.48
N SER A 157 4.71 -11.33 4.81
CA SER A 157 5.56 -12.50 4.58
C SER A 157 5.80 -12.75 3.09
N TYR A 158 4.76 -12.64 2.26
CA TYR A 158 4.91 -12.77 0.80
C TYR A 158 5.81 -11.68 0.22
N LEU A 159 5.63 -10.44 0.65
CA LEU A 159 6.49 -9.33 0.22
C LEU A 159 7.96 -9.57 0.58
N LYS A 160 8.23 -10.08 1.78
CA LYS A 160 9.59 -10.44 2.22
C LYS A 160 10.18 -11.55 1.37
N LEU A 161 9.42 -12.59 1.09
CA LEU A 161 9.87 -13.70 0.24
C LEU A 161 10.20 -13.22 -1.18
N ALA A 162 9.37 -12.33 -1.74
CA ALA A 162 9.65 -11.71 -3.03
C ALA A 162 10.90 -10.81 -2.99
N LEU A 163 11.05 -10.02 -1.93
CA LEU A 163 12.22 -9.15 -1.75
C LEU A 163 13.51 -9.95 -1.70
N ASP A 164 13.51 -11.07 -0.96
CA ASP A 164 14.67 -11.97 -0.85
C ASP A 164 14.97 -12.63 -2.21
N ASP A 165 13.95 -13.04 -2.94
CA ASP A 165 14.11 -13.65 -4.26
C ASP A 165 14.70 -12.65 -5.30
N PHE A 166 14.45 -11.37 -5.12
CA PHE A 166 15.01 -10.28 -5.92
C PHE A 166 16.23 -9.60 -5.28
N GLU A 167 16.90 -10.27 -4.37
CA GLU A 167 18.19 -9.82 -3.80
C GLU A 167 18.09 -8.43 -3.13
N GLY A 168 16.96 -8.15 -2.50
CA GLY A 168 16.72 -6.88 -1.79
C GLY A 168 16.24 -5.73 -2.67
N SER A 169 15.97 -5.95 -3.96
CA SER A 169 15.43 -4.91 -4.83
C SER A 169 13.96 -4.61 -4.50
N MET A 170 13.71 -3.50 -3.83
CA MET A 170 12.36 -3.06 -3.50
C MET A 170 11.53 -2.75 -4.76
N ALA A 171 12.15 -2.22 -5.80
CA ALA A 171 11.48 -1.95 -7.07
C ALA A 171 11.00 -3.24 -7.75
N MET A 172 11.85 -4.26 -7.82
CA MET A 172 11.48 -5.55 -8.41
C MET A 172 10.46 -6.30 -7.56
N ALA A 173 10.60 -6.28 -6.24
CA ALA A 173 9.64 -6.92 -5.34
C ALA A 173 8.26 -6.27 -5.43
N ALA A 174 8.18 -4.94 -5.51
CA ALA A 174 6.92 -4.24 -5.74
C ALA A 174 6.30 -4.61 -7.09
N ALA A 175 7.09 -4.66 -8.15
CA ALA A 175 6.63 -5.10 -9.47
C ALA A 175 6.10 -6.54 -9.44
N GLY A 176 6.81 -7.43 -8.75
CA GLY A 176 6.40 -8.83 -8.57
C GLY A 176 5.13 -8.97 -7.74
N TYR A 177 4.97 -8.14 -6.72
CA TYR A 177 3.75 -8.13 -5.90
C TYR A 177 2.51 -7.77 -6.74
N ASN A 178 2.62 -6.79 -7.64
CA ASN A 178 1.53 -6.33 -8.49
C ASN A 178 1.29 -7.24 -9.70
N ALA A 179 2.36 -7.64 -10.40
CA ALA A 179 2.27 -8.31 -11.70
C ALA A 179 2.66 -9.79 -11.69
N GLY A 180 2.99 -10.35 -10.53
CA GLY A 180 3.58 -11.67 -10.41
C GLY A 180 5.10 -11.64 -10.61
N PRO A 181 5.86 -12.51 -9.94
CA PRO A 181 7.33 -12.45 -9.92
C PRO A 181 7.98 -12.81 -11.26
N GLY A 182 7.32 -13.57 -12.10
CA GLY A 182 7.85 -13.96 -13.41
C GLY A 182 8.13 -12.77 -14.33
N ARG A 183 7.32 -11.72 -14.26
CA ARG A 183 7.47 -10.53 -15.09
C ARG A 183 8.72 -9.71 -14.77
N PRO A 184 8.96 -9.26 -13.53
CA PRO A 184 10.19 -8.54 -13.21
C PRO A 184 11.44 -9.41 -13.44
N ARG A 185 11.38 -10.72 -13.29
CA ARG A 185 12.48 -11.64 -13.67
C ARG A 185 12.89 -11.46 -15.13
N ASN A 186 11.93 -11.32 -16.03
CA ASN A 186 12.17 -11.07 -17.45
C ASN A 186 12.56 -9.61 -17.71
N TRP A 187 11.94 -8.67 -17.03
CA TRP A 187 12.18 -7.24 -17.27
C TRP A 187 13.54 -6.74 -16.77
N ARG A 188 14.23 -7.53 -15.95
CA ARG A 188 15.58 -7.20 -15.50
C ARG A 188 16.69 -7.58 -16.49
N ASN A 189 16.38 -8.35 -17.53
CA ASN A 189 17.35 -8.90 -18.48
C ASN A 189 17.76 -7.87 -19.55
N GLY A 190 18.38 -6.81 -19.13
CA GLY A 190 18.88 -5.73 -19.98
C GLY A 190 20.13 -5.10 -19.37
N PRO A 191 20.52 -3.91 -19.78
CA PRO A 191 21.62 -3.21 -19.13
C PRO A 191 21.30 -2.91 -17.67
N VAL A 192 22.32 -2.75 -16.85
CA VAL A 192 22.13 -2.26 -15.47
C VAL A 192 21.64 -0.82 -15.54
N LEU A 193 20.49 -0.55 -14.94
CA LEU A 193 19.85 0.76 -14.91
C LEU A 193 19.72 1.25 -13.47
N GLU A 194 19.71 2.56 -13.29
CA GLU A 194 19.19 3.13 -12.04
C GLU A 194 17.74 2.67 -11.84
N GLY A 195 17.36 2.37 -10.60
CA GLY A 195 16.03 1.84 -10.28
C GLY A 195 14.89 2.71 -10.78
N ALA A 196 15.06 4.05 -10.76
CA ALA A 196 14.09 4.98 -11.31
C ALA A 196 13.91 4.80 -12.82
N ILE A 197 15.01 4.65 -13.55
CA ILE A 197 14.98 4.44 -15.00
C ILE A 197 14.36 3.08 -15.32
N TRP A 198 14.73 2.03 -14.58
CA TRP A 198 14.12 0.72 -14.74
C TRP A 198 12.60 0.77 -14.52
N ALA A 199 12.15 1.45 -13.46
CA ALA A 199 10.73 1.59 -13.15
C ALA A 199 9.96 2.30 -14.27
N GLU A 200 10.54 3.35 -14.86
CA GLU A 200 9.93 4.05 -16.01
C GLU A 200 9.84 3.18 -17.28
N ASN A 201 10.67 2.16 -17.38
CA ASN A 201 10.67 1.25 -18.52
C ASN A 201 9.87 -0.02 -18.28
N VAL A 202 9.19 -0.17 -17.14
CA VAL A 202 8.29 -1.30 -16.90
C VAL A 202 7.18 -1.30 -17.96
N PRO A 203 7.03 -2.40 -18.72
CA PRO A 203 6.12 -2.40 -19.88
C PRO A 203 4.65 -2.22 -19.55
N PHE A 204 4.22 -2.68 -18.37
CA PHE A 204 2.82 -2.55 -17.93
C PHE A 204 2.62 -1.20 -17.27
N THR A 205 1.71 -0.40 -17.81
CA THR A 205 1.37 0.93 -17.27
C THR A 205 0.94 0.86 -15.81
N GLU A 206 0.05 -0.07 -15.47
CA GLU A 206 -0.40 -0.28 -14.09
C GLU A 206 0.77 -0.58 -13.16
N THR A 207 1.61 -1.53 -13.51
CA THR A 207 2.76 -1.93 -12.68
C THR A 207 3.81 -0.83 -12.59
N ARG A 208 4.05 -0.11 -13.68
CA ARG A 208 4.93 1.06 -13.70
C ARG A 208 4.50 2.10 -12.68
N ASP A 209 3.24 2.48 -12.72
CA ASP A 209 2.67 3.45 -11.77
C ASP A 209 2.68 2.91 -10.34
N TYR A 210 2.37 1.63 -10.18
CA TYR A 210 2.37 0.96 -8.88
C TYR A 210 3.75 1.00 -8.21
N VAL A 211 4.80 0.61 -8.91
CA VAL A 211 6.18 0.64 -8.38
C VAL A 211 6.56 2.04 -7.93
N LYS A 212 6.31 3.04 -8.77
CA LYS A 212 6.63 4.44 -8.46
C LYS A 212 5.87 4.93 -7.22
N LYS A 213 4.59 4.63 -7.12
CA LYS A 213 3.75 5.02 -5.98
C LYS A 213 4.14 4.32 -4.70
N VAL A 214 4.35 3.00 -4.74
CA VAL A 214 4.78 2.24 -3.55
C VAL A 214 6.10 2.75 -3.02
N LEU A 215 7.09 2.97 -3.88
CA LEU A 215 8.40 3.43 -3.43
C LEU A 215 8.39 4.89 -2.95
N SER A 216 7.59 5.74 -3.58
CA SER A 216 7.36 7.11 -3.10
C SER A 216 6.68 7.12 -1.73
N ASN A 217 5.62 6.33 -1.55
CA ASN A 217 4.97 6.16 -0.25
C ASN A 217 5.96 5.66 0.81
N THR A 218 6.74 4.64 0.46
CA THR A 218 7.75 4.07 1.35
C THR A 218 8.74 5.13 1.84
N THR A 219 9.22 5.96 0.93
CA THR A 219 10.15 7.05 1.26
C THR A 219 9.53 8.03 2.25
N ASN A 220 8.28 8.41 2.04
CA ASN A 220 7.54 9.29 2.95
C ASN A 220 7.32 8.65 4.32
N TYR A 221 6.88 7.38 4.36
CA TYR A 221 6.72 6.66 5.62
C TYR A 221 8.05 6.51 6.38
N ALA A 222 9.12 6.22 5.67
CA ALA A 222 10.44 6.11 6.29
C ALA A 222 10.90 7.43 6.90
N ALA A 223 10.65 8.55 6.23
CA ALA A 223 10.94 9.88 6.78
C ALA A 223 10.14 10.14 8.07
N MET A 224 8.87 9.76 8.10
CA MET A 224 8.01 9.91 9.28
C MET A 224 8.43 9.00 10.44
N ILE A 225 8.78 7.74 10.15
CA ILE A 225 9.19 6.76 11.17
C ILE A 225 10.54 7.13 11.76
N THR A 226 11.48 7.53 10.93
CA THR A 226 12.86 7.83 11.39
C THR A 226 13.05 9.29 11.84
N GLY A 227 12.15 10.19 11.48
CA GLY A 227 12.30 11.62 11.68
C GLY A 227 13.40 12.27 10.83
N ARG A 228 13.87 11.59 9.78
CA ARG A 228 14.96 12.05 8.91
C ARG A 228 14.55 11.99 7.44
N PRO A 229 14.97 12.97 6.62
CA PRO A 229 14.77 12.92 5.18
C PRO A 229 15.31 11.62 4.59
N GLN A 230 14.61 11.09 3.60
CA GLN A 230 14.95 9.84 2.91
C GLN A 230 15.10 10.10 1.42
N SER A 231 15.97 9.34 0.76
CA SER A 231 16.19 9.41 -0.68
C SER A 231 15.44 8.30 -1.40
N LEU A 232 14.52 8.67 -2.27
CA LEU A 232 13.85 7.72 -3.17
C LEU A 232 14.86 7.05 -4.11
N LYS A 233 15.82 7.81 -4.64
CA LYS A 233 16.86 7.27 -5.50
C LYS A 233 17.68 6.19 -4.80
N ALA A 234 18.05 6.41 -3.54
CA ALA A 234 18.81 5.42 -2.77
C ALA A 234 18.00 4.14 -2.54
N ARG A 235 16.68 4.26 -2.29
CA ARG A 235 15.80 3.11 -2.10
C ARG A 235 15.58 2.31 -3.38
N LEU A 236 15.46 2.96 -4.51
CA LEU A 236 15.30 2.30 -5.80
C LEU A 236 16.56 1.53 -6.21
N GLY A 237 17.74 2.02 -5.83
CA GLY A 237 19.02 1.39 -6.18
C GLY A 237 19.22 1.23 -7.67
N THR A 238 19.78 0.10 -8.07
CA THR A 238 19.98 -0.29 -9.46
C THR A 238 19.29 -1.62 -9.74
N VAL A 239 18.85 -1.81 -10.98
CA VAL A 239 18.27 -3.07 -11.46
C VAL A 239 19.03 -3.53 -12.70
N GLY A 240 19.43 -4.78 -12.73
CA GLY A 240 20.14 -5.38 -13.84
C GLY A 240 19.97 -6.89 -13.87
N PRO A 241 20.65 -7.59 -14.80
CA PRO A 241 20.62 -9.04 -14.88
C PRO A 241 21.05 -9.68 -13.57
N LYS A 242 20.51 -10.86 -13.30
CA LYS A 242 20.86 -11.62 -12.11
C LYS A 242 22.35 -11.99 -12.14
N VAL A 243 23.06 -11.61 -11.10
CA VAL A 243 24.52 -11.85 -11.00
C VAL A 243 24.86 -13.00 -10.04
N THR A 244 23.90 -13.48 -9.26
CA THR A 244 24.09 -14.58 -8.34
C THR A 244 23.80 -15.92 -9.01
N THR A 245 24.46 -16.98 -8.54
CA THR A 245 24.19 -18.36 -9.01
C THR A 245 22.97 -18.98 -8.33
N ALA A 246 22.43 -18.32 -7.30
CA ALA A 246 21.24 -18.79 -6.62
C ALA A 246 20.04 -18.78 -7.57
N GLU A 247 19.32 -19.86 -7.63
CA GLU A 247 18.11 -19.97 -8.44
C GLU A 247 16.96 -19.16 -7.84
N TYR A 248 16.03 -18.73 -8.69
CA TYR A 248 14.77 -18.18 -8.20
C TYR A 248 13.97 -19.25 -7.47
N ASN A 249 13.19 -18.83 -6.48
CA ASN A 249 12.22 -19.72 -5.87
C ASN A 249 11.16 -20.09 -6.93
N PRO A 250 11.15 -21.34 -7.44
CA PRO A 250 10.26 -21.72 -8.52
C PRO A 250 8.79 -21.74 -8.11
N ASP A 251 8.56 -21.86 -6.80
CA ASP A 251 7.21 -21.98 -6.26
C ASP A 251 6.58 -20.64 -5.89
N LEU A 252 7.32 -19.54 -6.02
CA LEU A 252 6.81 -18.19 -5.69
C LEU A 252 5.69 -17.80 -6.68
N PRO A 253 4.45 -17.65 -6.22
CA PRO A 253 3.31 -17.38 -7.09
C PRO A 253 3.25 -15.92 -7.58
#